data_2df4538125b8d6d3c9faaa4e3ca135d5
#
_entry.id   2df4538125b8d6d3c9faaa4e3ca135d5
#
_cell.length_a   1.000
_cell.length_b   1.000
_cell.length_c   1.000
_cell.angle_alpha   90.00
_cell.angle_beta   90.00
_cell.angle_gamma   90.00
#
_symmetry.space_group_name_H-M   'P 1'
#
loop_
_entity.id
_entity.type
_entity.pdbx_description
1 polymer ?
#
loop_
_entity_poly.entity_id
_entity_poly.type
_entity_poly.pdbx_seq_one_letter_code
_entity_poly.pdbx_strand_id
1 'polypeptide(L)'
;MIVDYVNEAIRCFNHSCDRAAAVMLGAASEKAVLLLFDVFASAIEDQKRSKRFVEDGGKLISRKFDTLQRRLVQITSQDELSSELRRVKETLDGFLGPLFHLIRAYRNQAGHPEMPGHVERDTVFVNLRVFTEYIRRVYQLIDYFSQNKVTW
;
A
#
# COMPACT_ATOMS: atom_id res chain seq x y z
N MET A 1 -0.30 15.25 0.98
CA MET A 1 0.49 14.51 -0.04
C MET A 1 -0.23 13.28 -0.63
N ILE A 2 -0.76 12.26 0.11
CA ILE A 2 -1.59 11.19 -0.51
C ILE A 2 -2.85 11.80 -1.13
N VAL A 3 -3.53 12.66 -0.39
CA VAL A 3 -4.74 13.36 -0.83
C VAL A 3 -4.49 14.20 -2.10
N ASP A 4 -3.32 14.81 -2.22
CA ASP A 4 -2.97 15.62 -3.40
C ASP A 4 -2.85 14.75 -4.65
N TYR A 5 -2.20 13.59 -4.54
CA TYR A 5 -2.12 12.61 -5.63
C TYR A 5 -3.50 12.06 -6.03
N VAL A 6 -4.37 11.79 -5.06
CA VAL A 6 -5.74 11.32 -5.35
C VAL A 6 -6.56 12.41 -6.03
N ASN A 7 -6.49 13.64 -5.53
CA ASN A 7 -7.19 14.77 -6.15
C ASN A 7 -6.70 15.02 -7.59
N GLU A 8 -5.40 14.86 -7.82
CA GLU A 8 -4.84 14.99 -9.17
C GLU A 8 -5.29 13.84 -10.07
N ALA A 9 -5.31 12.59 -9.56
CA ALA A 9 -5.84 11.45 -10.29
C ALA A 9 -7.29 11.67 -10.72
N ILE A 10 -8.14 12.17 -9.82
CA ILE A 10 -9.55 12.48 -10.10
C ILE A 10 -9.66 13.61 -11.14
N ARG A 11 -8.87 14.67 -11.02
CA ARG A 11 -8.83 15.76 -12.01
C ARG A 11 -8.44 15.25 -13.39
N CYS A 12 -7.36 14.47 -13.47
CA CYS A 12 -6.91 13.86 -14.73
C CYS A 12 -8.01 12.98 -15.35
N PHE A 13 -8.65 12.14 -14.53
CA PHE A 13 -9.75 11.29 -14.99
C PHE A 13 -10.91 12.10 -15.54
N ASN A 14 -11.35 13.16 -14.85
CA ASN A 14 -12.45 14.01 -15.28
C ASN A 14 -12.15 14.76 -16.60
N HIS A 15 -10.87 14.98 -16.91
CA HIS A 15 -10.43 15.59 -18.18
C HIS A 15 -9.98 14.56 -19.23
N SER A 16 -10.36 13.29 -19.08
CA SER A 16 -10.00 12.19 -19.99
C SER A 16 -8.49 11.98 -20.17
N CYS A 17 -7.69 12.39 -19.19
CA CYS A 17 -6.26 12.13 -19.11
C CYS A 17 -6.02 10.81 -18.36
N ASP A 18 -6.57 9.70 -18.87
CA ASP A 18 -6.67 8.42 -18.14
C ASP A 18 -5.30 7.84 -17.74
N ARG A 19 -4.30 7.98 -18.62
CA ARG A 19 -2.91 7.58 -18.32
C ARG A 19 -2.33 8.34 -17.12
N ALA A 20 -2.49 9.66 -17.09
CA ALA A 20 -2.02 10.47 -15.96
C ALA A 20 -2.78 10.14 -14.68
N ALA A 21 -4.08 9.89 -14.77
CA ALA A 21 -4.88 9.44 -13.62
C ALA A 21 -4.35 8.13 -13.03
N ALA A 22 -4.03 7.14 -13.86
CA ALA A 22 -3.46 5.87 -13.42
C ALA A 22 -2.08 6.04 -12.74
N VAL A 23 -1.22 6.91 -13.27
CA VAL A 23 0.09 7.20 -12.69
C VAL A 23 -0.05 7.89 -11.33
N MET A 24 -0.93 8.88 -11.20
CA MET A 24 -1.16 9.59 -9.93
C MET A 24 -1.76 8.68 -8.86
N LEU A 25 -2.70 7.81 -9.23
CA LEU A 25 -3.28 6.83 -8.33
C LEU A 25 -2.23 5.83 -7.82
N GLY A 26 -1.34 5.37 -8.71
CA GLY A 26 -0.20 4.53 -8.34
C GLY A 26 0.74 5.21 -7.36
N ALA A 27 1.06 6.49 -7.57
CA ALA A 27 1.89 7.29 -6.67
C ALA A 27 1.24 7.44 -5.28
N ALA A 28 -0.10 7.64 -5.23
CA ALA A 28 -0.86 7.68 -3.98
C ALA A 28 -0.76 6.35 -3.22
N SER A 29 -0.91 5.21 -3.94
CA SER A 29 -0.80 3.86 -3.37
C SER A 29 0.59 3.58 -2.81
N GLU A 30 1.64 3.89 -3.57
CA GLU A 30 3.02 3.71 -3.13
C GLU A 30 3.34 4.56 -1.89
N LYS A 31 2.84 5.81 -1.86
CA LYS A 31 3.02 6.69 -0.69
C LYS A 31 2.31 6.16 0.56
N ALA A 32 1.14 5.56 0.41
CA ALA A 32 0.42 4.94 1.51
C ALA A 32 1.20 3.76 2.12
N VAL A 33 1.81 2.93 1.26
CA VAL A 33 2.67 1.82 1.71
C VAL A 33 3.93 2.33 2.42
N LEU A 34 4.56 3.40 1.90
CA LEU A 34 5.73 4.00 2.56
C LEU A 34 5.37 4.50 3.96
N LEU A 35 4.23 5.17 4.12
CA LEU A 35 3.77 5.62 5.43
C LEU A 35 3.51 4.45 6.39
N LEU A 36 2.84 3.40 5.92
CA LEU A 36 2.60 2.19 6.72
C LEU A 36 3.91 1.50 7.11
N PHE A 37 4.88 1.42 6.19
CA PHE A 37 6.20 0.86 6.45
C PHE A 37 6.93 1.61 7.56
N ASP A 38 6.93 2.94 7.52
CA ASP A 38 7.60 3.81 8.50
C ASP A 38 6.92 3.71 9.88
N VAL A 39 5.58 3.69 9.91
CA VAL A 39 4.82 3.52 11.17
C VAL A 39 5.06 2.13 11.76
N PHE A 40 5.05 1.07 10.95
CA PHE A 40 5.36 -0.28 11.42
C PHE A 40 6.78 -0.38 11.97
N ALA A 41 7.78 0.21 11.28
CA ALA A 41 9.15 0.25 11.77
C ALA A 41 9.27 0.92 13.16
N SER A 42 8.48 1.98 13.38
CA SER A 42 8.42 2.71 14.66
C SER A 42 7.66 1.94 15.76
N ALA A 43 6.78 1.03 15.37
CA ALA A 43 6.05 0.16 16.27
C ALA A 43 6.89 -1.00 16.82
N ILE A 44 7.98 -1.38 16.14
CA ILE A 44 8.88 -2.44 16.59
C ILE A 44 9.57 -2.03 17.89
N GLU A 45 9.36 -2.81 18.95
CA GLU A 45 9.86 -2.49 20.29
C GLU A 45 11.40 -2.56 20.36
N ASP A 46 12.00 -3.58 19.77
CA ASP A 46 13.45 -3.76 19.73
C ASP A 46 14.09 -2.89 18.65
N GLN A 47 14.90 -1.91 19.07
CA GLN A 47 15.56 -0.97 18.16
C GLN A 47 16.50 -1.65 17.14
N LYS A 48 17.16 -2.75 17.50
CA LYS A 48 18.05 -3.47 16.57
C LYS A 48 17.22 -4.15 15.49
N ARG A 49 16.09 -4.74 15.85
CA ARG A 49 15.14 -5.35 14.91
C ARG A 49 14.49 -4.30 14.01
N SER A 50 14.10 -3.13 14.57
CA SER A 50 13.56 -2.01 13.79
C SER A 50 14.58 -1.55 12.74
N LYS A 51 15.84 -1.32 13.12
CA LYS A 51 16.90 -0.94 12.19
C LYS A 51 17.10 -1.99 11.10
N ARG A 52 17.17 -3.26 11.45
CA ARG A 52 17.29 -4.37 10.49
C ARG A 52 16.09 -4.45 9.55
N PHE A 53 14.87 -4.24 10.05
CA PHE A 53 13.67 -4.20 9.22
C PHE A 53 13.76 -3.10 8.16
N VAL A 54 14.20 -1.90 8.52
CA VAL A 54 14.37 -0.78 7.59
C VAL A 54 15.47 -1.10 6.56
N GLU A 55 16.59 -1.68 6.97
CA GLU A 55 17.69 -2.11 6.09
C GLU A 55 17.20 -3.19 5.09
N ASP A 56 16.47 -4.20 5.56
CA ASP A 56 15.89 -5.26 4.74
C ASP A 56 14.89 -4.72 3.70
N GLY A 57 14.14 -3.67 4.04
CA GLY A 57 13.22 -2.97 3.13
C GLY A 57 13.93 -2.26 1.98
N GLY A 58 15.16 -1.82 2.18
CA GLY A 58 15.96 -1.17 1.14
C GLY A 58 15.32 0.08 0.55
N LYS A 59 15.67 0.41 -0.70
CA LYS A 59 15.20 1.63 -1.40
C LYS A 59 13.96 1.41 -2.27
N LEU A 60 13.76 0.19 -2.78
CA LEU A 60 12.66 -0.10 -3.72
C LEU A 60 11.34 -0.30 -2.98
N ILE A 61 10.28 0.33 -3.48
CA ILE A 61 8.94 0.22 -2.88
C ILE A 61 8.43 -1.23 -2.85
N SER A 62 8.68 -2.03 -3.88
CA SER A 62 8.33 -3.45 -3.89
C SER A 62 9.01 -4.22 -2.76
N ARG A 63 10.30 -3.98 -2.54
CA ARG A 63 11.05 -4.65 -1.48
C ARG A 63 10.56 -4.22 -0.09
N LYS A 64 10.23 -2.94 0.09
CA LYS A 64 9.59 -2.46 1.33
C LYS A 64 8.26 -3.14 1.58
N PHE A 65 7.42 -3.25 0.53
CA PHE A 65 6.13 -3.92 0.62
C PHE A 65 6.29 -5.41 0.98
N ASP A 66 7.16 -6.14 0.28
CA ASP A 66 7.40 -7.57 0.53
C ASP A 66 7.96 -7.81 1.94
N THR A 67 8.84 -6.92 2.42
CA THR A 67 9.40 -6.98 3.77
C THR A 67 8.32 -6.74 4.83
N LEU A 68 7.48 -5.74 4.62
CA LEU A 68 6.35 -5.44 5.49
C LEU A 68 5.36 -6.61 5.51
N GLN A 69 4.94 -7.11 4.36
CA GLN A 69 3.99 -8.21 4.24
C GLN A 69 4.47 -9.47 4.97
N ARG A 70 5.74 -9.86 4.78
CA ARG A 70 6.32 -11.01 5.50
C ARG A 70 6.25 -10.86 7.01
N ARG A 71 6.52 -9.65 7.55
CA ARG A 71 6.44 -9.40 9.00
C ARG A 71 5.01 -9.39 9.50
N LEU A 72 4.10 -8.80 8.75
CA LEU A 72 2.68 -8.81 9.09
C LEU A 72 2.13 -10.24 9.14
N VAL A 73 2.47 -11.08 8.15
CA VAL A 73 2.12 -12.51 8.17
C VAL A 73 2.71 -13.20 9.40
N GLN A 74 3.97 -12.93 9.72
CA GLN A 74 4.64 -13.54 10.89
C GLN A 74 3.94 -13.21 12.21
N ILE A 75 3.59 -11.93 12.46
CA ILE A 75 2.90 -11.54 13.71
C ILE A 75 1.45 -12.01 13.77
N THR A 76 0.83 -12.28 12.62
CA THR A 76 -0.56 -12.78 12.54
C THR A 76 -0.65 -14.31 12.40
N SER A 77 0.48 -15.02 12.38
CA SER A 77 0.52 -16.50 12.33
C SER A 77 0.51 -17.16 13.71
N GLN A 78 0.40 -16.40 14.78
CA GLN A 78 0.33 -16.92 16.15
C GLN A 78 -1.02 -17.61 16.39
N ASP A 79 -1.03 -18.67 17.21
CA ASP A 79 -2.24 -19.47 17.47
C ASP A 79 -3.32 -18.68 18.21
N GLU A 80 -2.92 -17.76 19.10
CA GLU A 80 -3.84 -16.90 19.85
C GLU A 80 -3.68 -15.44 19.38
N LEU A 81 -4.54 -15.02 18.45
CA LEU A 81 -4.61 -13.64 18.00
C LEU A 81 -5.63 -12.84 18.81
N SER A 82 -5.25 -11.63 19.24
CA SER A 82 -6.23 -10.66 19.73
C SER A 82 -7.26 -10.34 18.63
N SER A 83 -8.41 -9.81 19.03
CA SER A 83 -9.46 -9.41 18.06
C SER A 83 -8.94 -8.40 17.04
N GLU A 84 -8.05 -7.50 17.48
CA GLU A 84 -7.42 -6.50 16.62
C GLU A 84 -6.44 -7.13 15.62
N LEU A 85 -5.56 -8.04 16.05
CA LEU A 85 -4.64 -8.75 15.16
C LEU A 85 -5.36 -9.65 14.15
N ARG A 86 -6.52 -10.20 14.53
CA ARG A 86 -7.36 -10.96 13.59
C ARG A 86 -7.88 -10.06 12.47
N ARG A 87 -8.33 -8.82 12.78
CA ARG A 87 -8.72 -7.84 11.76
C ARG A 87 -7.55 -7.42 10.87
N VAL A 88 -6.34 -7.28 11.44
CA VAL A 88 -5.12 -7.04 10.67
C VAL A 88 -4.89 -8.17 9.67
N LYS A 89 -5.01 -9.44 10.11
CA LYS A 89 -4.88 -10.62 9.25
C LYS A 89 -5.90 -10.62 8.11
N GLU A 90 -7.18 -10.40 8.40
CA GLU A 90 -8.24 -10.33 7.39
C GLU A 90 -7.96 -9.24 6.33
N THR A 91 -7.43 -8.09 6.79
CA THR A 91 -7.03 -7.00 5.89
C THR A 91 -5.88 -7.39 4.98
N LEU A 92 -4.89 -8.13 5.50
CA LEU A 92 -3.75 -8.62 4.72
C LEU A 92 -4.16 -9.65 3.67
N ASP A 93 -4.88 -10.68 4.11
CA ASP A 93 -5.20 -11.84 3.29
C ASP A 93 -6.15 -11.48 2.13
N GLY A 94 -7.08 -10.54 2.39
CA GLY A 94 -8.13 -10.20 1.43
C GLY A 94 -7.83 -9.02 0.50
N PHE A 95 -7.02 -8.04 0.93
CA PHE A 95 -7.01 -6.75 0.25
C PHE A 95 -5.63 -6.15 -0.02
N LEU A 96 -4.73 -6.13 0.97
CA LEU A 96 -3.55 -5.27 0.87
C LEU A 96 -2.61 -5.68 -0.27
N GLY A 97 -2.24 -6.96 -0.32
CA GLY A 97 -1.34 -7.49 -1.34
C GLY A 97 -1.92 -7.39 -2.75
N PRO A 98 -3.07 -8.01 -3.01
CA PRO A 98 -3.68 -8.00 -4.34
C PRO A 98 -3.92 -6.59 -4.88
N LEU A 99 -4.44 -5.67 -4.05
CA LEU A 99 -4.75 -4.31 -4.50
C LEU A 99 -3.49 -3.47 -4.75
N PHE A 100 -2.46 -3.59 -3.88
CA PHE A 100 -1.19 -2.92 -4.12
C PHE A 100 -0.56 -3.36 -5.45
N HIS A 101 -0.50 -4.66 -5.70
CA HIS A 101 0.07 -5.19 -6.93
C HIS A 101 -0.74 -4.80 -8.16
N LEU A 102 -2.06 -4.83 -8.09
CA LEU A 102 -2.95 -4.41 -9.18
C LEU A 102 -2.72 -2.94 -9.55
N ILE A 103 -2.80 -2.03 -8.59
CA ILE A 103 -2.64 -0.59 -8.81
C ILE A 103 -1.23 -0.30 -9.33
N ARG A 104 -0.20 -0.94 -8.76
CA ARG A 104 1.18 -0.77 -9.18
C ARG A 104 1.44 -1.29 -10.59
N ALA A 105 0.92 -2.47 -10.94
CA ALA A 105 1.05 -3.02 -12.29
C ALA A 105 0.45 -2.07 -13.32
N TYR A 106 -0.74 -1.53 -13.03
CA TYR A 106 -1.43 -0.61 -13.90
C TYR A 106 -0.67 0.74 -14.06
N ARG A 107 -0.15 1.27 -12.95
CA ARG A 107 0.72 2.47 -12.97
C ARG A 107 1.97 2.25 -13.81
N ASN A 108 2.62 1.10 -13.66
CA ASN A 108 3.82 0.78 -14.43
C ASN A 108 3.51 0.67 -15.94
N GLN A 109 2.42 0.01 -16.29
CA GLN A 109 1.95 -0.06 -17.68
C GLN A 109 1.65 1.33 -18.24
N ALA A 110 0.94 2.17 -17.48
CA ALA A 110 0.61 3.53 -17.89
C ALA A 110 1.83 4.44 -18.05
N GLY A 111 2.86 4.25 -17.21
CA GLY A 111 4.08 5.07 -17.20
C GLY A 111 5.21 4.57 -18.11
N HIS A 112 5.08 3.39 -18.75
CA HIS A 112 6.17 2.82 -19.55
C HIS A 112 6.20 3.40 -20.96
N PRO A 113 7.33 4.01 -21.40
CA PRO A 113 7.40 4.69 -22.71
C PRO A 113 7.33 3.72 -23.90
N GLU A 114 7.73 2.46 -23.73
CA GLU A 114 7.77 1.45 -24.78
C GLU A 114 6.47 0.62 -24.89
N MET A 115 5.52 0.83 -23.98
CA MET A 115 4.21 0.20 -24.05
C MET A 115 3.16 1.24 -24.48
N PRO A 116 2.88 1.40 -25.79
CA PRO A 116 1.86 2.33 -26.28
C PRO A 116 0.45 1.79 -26.08
N GLY A 117 0.23 0.94 -25.07
CA GLY A 117 -1.08 0.41 -24.74
C GLY A 117 -2.05 1.54 -24.39
N HIS A 118 -3.26 1.43 -24.92
CA HIS A 118 -4.37 2.30 -24.51
C HIS A 118 -4.70 2.00 -23.05
N VAL A 119 -4.68 3.04 -22.21
CA VAL A 119 -5.15 2.93 -20.83
C VAL A 119 -6.66 3.07 -20.87
N GLU A 120 -7.36 1.97 -20.66
CA GLU A 120 -8.82 1.96 -20.71
C GLU A 120 -9.43 2.75 -19.56
N ARG A 121 -10.31 3.68 -19.90
CA ARG A 121 -10.99 4.55 -18.96
C ARG A 121 -11.75 3.77 -17.88
N ASP A 122 -12.43 2.70 -18.26
CA ASP A 122 -13.20 1.88 -17.33
C ASP A 122 -12.31 1.21 -16.29
N THR A 123 -11.11 0.79 -16.69
CA THR A 123 -10.13 0.24 -15.74
C THR A 123 -9.61 1.29 -14.77
N VAL A 124 -9.37 2.52 -15.21
CA VAL A 124 -9.01 3.64 -14.33
C VAL A 124 -10.14 3.93 -13.34
N PHE A 125 -11.38 3.95 -13.81
CA PHE A 125 -12.55 4.17 -12.96
C PHE A 125 -12.69 3.09 -11.88
N VAL A 126 -12.56 1.83 -12.25
CA VAL A 126 -12.57 0.71 -11.28
C VAL A 126 -11.45 0.86 -10.26
N ASN A 127 -10.24 1.18 -10.69
CA ASN A 127 -9.10 1.37 -9.79
C ASN A 127 -9.30 2.55 -8.83
N LEU A 128 -9.90 3.67 -9.26
CA LEU A 128 -10.27 4.79 -8.39
C LEU A 128 -11.27 4.37 -7.30
N ARG A 129 -12.27 3.55 -7.66
CA ARG A 129 -13.25 3.04 -6.69
C ARG A 129 -12.63 2.07 -5.68
N VAL A 130 -11.82 1.14 -6.17
CA VAL A 130 -11.11 0.15 -5.33
C VAL A 130 -10.10 0.83 -4.42
N PHE A 131 -9.46 1.92 -4.87
CA PHE A 131 -8.51 2.68 -4.07
C PHE A 131 -9.12 3.23 -2.78
N THR A 132 -10.39 3.59 -2.77
CA THR A 132 -11.08 4.08 -1.56
C THR A 132 -11.07 3.02 -0.45
N GLU A 133 -11.33 1.76 -0.79
CA GLU A 133 -11.28 0.67 0.17
C GLU A 133 -9.83 0.34 0.56
N TYR A 134 -8.92 0.32 -0.41
CA TYR A 134 -7.49 0.11 -0.17
C TYR A 134 -6.92 1.11 0.84
N ILE A 135 -7.12 2.41 0.62
CA ILE A 135 -6.57 3.45 1.50
C ILE A 135 -7.20 3.39 2.90
N ARG A 136 -8.48 3.09 3.00
CA ARG A 136 -9.16 2.88 4.29
C ARG A 136 -8.51 1.76 5.08
N ARG A 137 -8.19 0.63 4.44
CA ARG A 137 -7.52 -0.51 5.07
C ARG A 137 -6.08 -0.19 5.49
N VAL A 138 -5.35 0.53 4.64
CA VAL A 138 -3.99 0.98 5.00
C VAL A 138 -4.02 1.87 6.23
N TYR A 139 -4.96 2.83 6.32
CA TYR A 139 -5.08 3.69 7.49
C TYR A 139 -5.50 2.94 8.76
N GLN A 140 -6.34 1.93 8.67
CA GLN A 140 -6.65 1.05 9.81
C GLN A 140 -5.39 0.36 10.36
N LEU A 141 -4.48 -0.09 9.48
CA LEU A 141 -3.20 -0.65 9.90
C LEU A 141 -2.28 0.41 10.51
N ILE A 142 -2.23 1.60 9.91
CA ILE A 142 -1.46 2.73 10.44
C ILE A 142 -1.93 3.10 11.85
N ASP A 143 -3.24 3.24 12.05
CA ASP A 143 -3.82 3.56 13.36
C ASP A 143 -3.48 2.48 14.38
N TYR A 144 -3.62 1.21 14.01
CA TYR A 144 -3.27 0.09 14.88
C TYR A 144 -1.80 0.14 15.33
N PHE A 145 -0.85 0.25 14.37
CA PHE A 145 0.58 0.26 14.68
C PHE A 145 1.08 1.57 15.29
N SER A 146 0.31 2.65 15.18
CA SER A 146 0.61 3.91 15.90
C SER A 146 0.35 3.77 17.42
N GLN A 147 -0.56 2.88 17.81
CA GLN A 147 -1.00 2.70 19.20
C GLN A 147 -0.42 1.44 19.85
N ASN A 148 0.04 0.48 19.07
CA ASN A 148 0.46 -0.84 19.57
C ASN A 148 1.92 -1.11 19.19
N LYS A 149 2.69 -1.60 20.16
CA LYS A 149 4.03 -2.12 19.90
C LYS A 149 3.97 -3.54 19.38
N VAL A 150 4.95 -3.90 18.55
CA VAL A 150 5.07 -5.25 17.97
C VAL A 150 6.39 -5.89 18.36
N THR A 151 6.27 -7.18 18.68
CA THR A 151 7.39 -8.09 18.95
C THR A 151 7.19 -9.36 18.13
N TRP A 152 8.27 -9.99 17.67
CA TRP A 152 8.26 -11.31 17.04
C TRP A 152 9.50 -12.10 17.38
#